data_bce5eed78b26ddab6c146b73337381ea
#
_entry.id   bce5eed78b26ddab6c146b73337381ea
#
_cell.length_a   1.000
_cell.length_b   1.000
_cell.length_c   1.000
_cell.angle_alpha   90.00
_cell.angle_beta   90.00
_cell.angle_gamma   90.00
#
_symmetry.space_group_name_H-M   'P 1'
#
loop_
_entity.id
_entity.type
_entity.pdbx_description
1 polymer ?
#
loop_
_entity_poly.entity_id
_entity_poly.type
_entity_poly.pdbx_seq_one_letter_code
_entity_poly.pdbx_strand_id
1 'polypeptide(L)'
;RIPLSYAALMRAIELNGVAVQLNQQAFLWGRRAAHDAAAVERLAKPEVIEAPRCESLDEIVADRVKRLTAYQNAAYAERYREQVARVQAADNSADQALSKAVARYYFKLLAYKDEYEVARLYSDGSFIQQLEAQFSGDYRLEFHLAPSWLSKPDASTGEPRKRQFGAWMLKAFGVLAKFKFLRGTPLDLFGYSAERKLELALIE
;
A
#
# COMPACT_ATOMS: atom_id res chain seq x y z
N ARG A 1 -36.34 -20.51 2.82
CA ARG A 1 -36.61 -19.80 4.09
C ARG A 1 -36.02 -20.62 5.23
N ILE A 2 -35.27 -19.96 6.14
CA ILE A 2 -34.77 -20.61 7.35
C ILE A 2 -35.89 -20.52 8.39
N PRO A 3 -36.36 -21.62 8.98
CA PRO A 3 -37.50 -21.62 9.91
C PRO A 3 -37.10 -21.20 11.35
N LEU A 4 -36.25 -20.15 11.43
CA LEU A 4 -35.76 -19.61 12.68
C LEU A 4 -36.10 -18.11 12.76
N SER A 5 -36.44 -17.65 13.96
CA SER A 5 -36.65 -16.22 14.19
C SER A 5 -35.32 -15.44 14.14
N TYR A 6 -35.41 -14.15 13.83
CA TYR A 6 -34.26 -13.26 13.89
C TYR A 6 -33.60 -13.26 15.30
N ALA A 7 -34.42 -13.24 16.36
CA ALA A 7 -33.92 -13.27 17.72
C ALA A 7 -33.15 -14.55 18.05
N ALA A 8 -33.61 -15.69 17.55
CA ALA A 8 -32.90 -16.96 17.70
C ALA A 8 -31.54 -16.97 17.00
N LEU A 9 -31.46 -16.42 15.80
CA LEU A 9 -30.20 -16.29 15.05
C LEU A 9 -29.22 -15.34 15.76
N MET A 10 -29.68 -14.18 16.23
CA MET A 10 -28.82 -13.26 16.99
C MET A 10 -28.33 -13.92 18.28
N ARG A 11 -29.19 -14.64 18.98
CA ARG A 11 -28.81 -15.36 20.19
C ARG A 11 -27.79 -16.46 19.92
N ALA A 12 -27.91 -17.17 18.81
CA ALA A 12 -26.92 -18.18 18.41
C ALA A 12 -25.54 -17.56 18.14
N ILE A 13 -25.49 -16.39 17.51
CA ILE A 13 -24.23 -15.64 17.30
C ILE A 13 -23.62 -15.22 18.64
N GLU A 14 -24.43 -14.73 19.58
CA GLU A 14 -23.96 -14.37 20.93
C GLU A 14 -23.39 -15.58 21.66
N LEU A 15 -24.07 -16.71 21.63
CA LEU A 15 -23.65 -17.95 22.29
C LEU A 15 -22.37 -18.53 21.73
N ASN A 16 -22.13 -18.34 20.41
CA ASN A 16 -20.88 -18.75 19.79
C ASN A 16 -19.65 -17.96 20.31
N GLY A 17 -19.83 -16.74 20.82
CA GLY A 17 -18.82 -15.97 21.51
C GLY A 17 -17.67 -15.44 20.65
N VAL A 18 -17.60 -15.79 19.36
CA VAL A 18 -16.51 -15.39 18.45
C VAL A 18 -16.95 -14.18 17.64
N ALA A 19 -16.22 -13.06 17.76
CA ALA A 19 -16.44 -11.82 16.98
C ALA A 19 -17.92 -11.40 16.89
N VAL A 20 -18.66 -11.48 18.02
CA VAL A 20 -20.13 -11.38 18.09
C VAL A 20 -20.67 -10.17 17.33
N GLN A 21 -20.16 -8.99 17.59
CA GLN A 21 -20.61 -7.75 16.93
C GLN A 21 -20.38 -7.79 15.41
N LEU A 22 -19.22 -8.26 14.98
CA LEU A 22 -18.91 -8.39 13.54
C LEU A 22 -19.86 -9.36 12.84
N ASN A 23 -20.12 -10.51 13.44
CA ASN A 23 -21.02 -11.51 12.90
C ASN A 23 -22.49 -11.05 12.88
N GLN A 24 -22.94 -10.32 13.89
CA GLN A 24 -24.26 -9.68 13.90
C GLN A 24 -24.39 -8.62 12.79
N GLN A 25 -23.37 -7.79 12.60
CA GLN A 25 -23.31 -6.80 11.52
C GLN A 25 -23.30 -7.49 10.14
N ALA A 26 -22.47 -8.51 9.94
CA ALA A 26 -22.42 -9.27 8.70
C ALA A 26 -23.77 -9.90 8.36
N PHE A 27 -24.48 -10.47 9.33
CA PHE A 27 -25.82 -11.01 9.16
C PHE A 27 -26.83 -9.93 8.76
N LEU A 28 -26.79 -8.77 9.37
CA LEU A 28 -27.65 -7.62 9.01
C LEU A 28 -27.40 -7.14 7.59
N TRP A 29 -26.14 -7.04 7.18
CA TRP A 29 -25.78 -6.67 5.80
C TRP A 29 -26.23 -7.72 4.80
N GLY A 30 -26.09 -9.00 5.11
CA GLY A 30 -26.63 -10.11 4.28
C GLY A 30 -28.15 -10.01 4.10
N ARG A 31 -28.89 -9.67 5.15
CA ARG A 31 -30.34 -9.44 5.05
C ARG A 31 -30.70 -8.23 4.17
N ARG A 32 -29.96 -7.12 4.30
CA ARG A 32 -30.12 -5.95 3.44
C ARG A 32 -29.85 -6.29 1.98
N ALA A 33 -28.78 -7.03 1.71
CA ALA A 33 -28.43 -7.47 0.37
C ALA A 33 -29.51 -8.41 -0.23
N ALA A 34 -30.11 -9.27 0.58
CA ALA A 34 -31.23 -10.12 0.14
C ALA A 34 -32.51 -9.32 -0.20
N HIS A 35 -32.68 -8.12 0.36
CA HIS A 35 -33.79 -7.23 0.07
C HIS A 35 -33.49 -6.31 -1.12
N ASP A 36 -32.32 -5.68 -1.14
CA ASP A 36 -31.83 -4.80 -2.21
C ASP A 36 -30.31 -4.91 -2.36
N ALA A 37 -29.90 -5.85 -3.22
CA ALA A 37 -28.49 -6.09 -3.51
C ALA A 37 -27.82 -4.87 -4.14
N ALA A 38 -28.54 -4.15 -5.03
CA ALA A 38 -27.98 -3.00 -5.73
C ALA A 38 -27.69 -1.81 -4.79
N ALA A 39 -28.53 -1.60 -3.76
CA ALA A 39 -28.27 -0.59 -2.74
C ALA A 39 -27.05 -0.94 -1.90
N VAL A 40 -26.88 -2.22 -1.52
CA VAL A 40 -25.72 -2.66 -0.76
C VAL A 40 -24.44 -2.58 -1.60
N GLU A 41 -24.48 -2.99 -2.86
CA GLU A 41 -23.34 -2.87 -3.77
C GLU A 41 -22.89 -1.43 -3.98
N ARG A 42 -23.83 -0.47 -4.09
CA ARG A 42 -23.49 0.96 -4.19
C ARG A 42 -22.77 1.47 -2.96
N LEU A 43 -23.15 1.00 -1.78
CA LEU A 43 -22.49 1.36 -0.52
C LEU A 43 -21.15 0.63 -0.31
N ALA A 44 -21.06 -0.62 -0.80
CA ALA A 44 -19.85 -1.45 -0.65
C ALA A 44 -18.78 -1.15 -1.71
N LYS A 45 -19.17 -0.62 -2.87
CA LYS A 45 -18.20 -0.15 -3.86
C LYS A 45 -17.61 1.16 -3.34
N PRO A 46 -16.34 1.18 -2.87
CA PRO A 46 -15.65 2.45 -2.69
C PRO A 46 -15.70 3.16 -4.05
N GLU A 47 -15.92 4.48 -4.05
CA GLU A 47 -15.54 5.28 -5.22
C GLU A 47 -14.07 4.95 -5.50
N VAL A 48 -13.86 4.08 -6.48
CA VAL A 48 -12.52 3.82 -6.99
C VAL A 48 -12.18 5.11 -7.70
N ILE A 49 -11.48 6.01 -7.00
CA ILE A 49 -10.75 7.09 -7.66
C ILE A 49 -9.69 6.34 -8.48
N GLU A 50 -10.06 5.99 -9.70
CA GLU A 50 -9.09 5.44 -10.64
C GLU A 50 -8.03 6.54 -10.80
N ALA A 51 -6.85 6.27 -10.27
CA ALA A 51 -5.70 7.12 -10.57
C ALA A 51 -5.61 7.21 -12.11
N PRO A 52 -5.42 8.42 -12.67
CA PRO A 52 -5.39 8.60 -14.10
C PRO A 52 -4.44 7.57 -14.72
N ARG A 53 -4.97 6.73 -15.60
CA ARG A 53 -4.18 5.71 -16.28
C ARG A 53 -3.33 6.45 -17.32
N CYS A 54 -2.03 6.52 -17.07
CA CYS A 54 -1.09 6.93 -18.12
C CYS A 54 -1.18 5.90 -19.26
N GLU A 55 -1.69 6.30 -20.39
CA GLU A 55 -1.92 5.41 -21.53
C GLU A 55 -0.75 5.40 -22.50
N SER A 56 -0.08 6.54 -22.69
CA SER A 56 1.13 6.65 -23.50
C SER A 56 2.38 6.24 -22.72
N LEU A 57 3.42 5.79 -23.45
CA LEU A 57 4.71 5.46 -22.85
C LEU A 57 5.32 6.68 -22.14
N ASP A 58 5.25 7.85 -22.79
CA ASP A 58 5.83 9.08 -22.27
C ASP A 58 5.19 9.52 -20.96
N GLU A 59 3.86 9.42 -20.85
CA GLU A 59 3.14 9.71 -19.60
C GLU A 59 3.54 8.74 -18.47
N ILE A 60 3.66 7.44 -18.78
CA ILE A 60 4.12 6.43 -17.83
C ILE A 60 5.52 6.79 -17.35
N VAL A 61 6.44 7.06 -18.25
CA VAL A 61 7.84 7.37 -17.92
C VAL A 61 7.92 8.65 -17.10
N ALA A 62 7.21 9.72 -17.49
CA ALA A 62 7.21 10.98 -16.77
C ALA A 62 6.71 10.83 -15.33
N ASP A 63 5.59 10.11 -15.11
CA ASP A 63 5.07 9.83 -13.76
C ASP A 63 6.07 9.01 -12.93
N ARG A 64 6.67 7.97 -13.53
CA ARG A 64 7.61 7.09 -12.81
C ARG A 64 8.93 7.79 -12.47
N VAL A 65 9.45 8.62 -13.37
CA VAL A 65 10.63 9.47 -13.11
C VAL A 65 10.36 10.41 -11.94
N LYS A 66 9.21 11.09 -11.91
CA LYS A 66 8.83 11.95 -10.79
C LYS A 66 8.81 11.16 -9.46
N ARG A 67 8.21 9.97 -9.46
CA ARG A 67 8.12 9.12 -8.25
C ARG A 67 9.50 8.62 -7.81
N LEU A 68 10.36 8.15 -8.72
CA LEU A 68 11.70 7.68 -8.39
C LEU A 68 12.62 8.80 -7.92
N THR A 69 12.45 10.02 -8.44
CA THR A 69 13.14 11.20 -7.93
C THR A 69 12.73 11.50 -6.49
N ALA A 70 11.43 11.38 -6.18
CA ALA A 70 10.95 11.54 -4.80
C ALA A 70 11.39 10.38 -3.90
N TYR A 71 11.41 9.14 -4.42
CA TYR A 71 11.85 7.93 -3.74
C TYR A 71 13.33 8.00 -3.31
N GLN A 72 14.22 8.32 -4.24
CA GLN A 72 15.66 8.42 -3.99
C GLN A 72 16.23 9.77 -4.41
N ASN A 73 16.49 9.95 -5.71
CA ASN A 73 17.04 11.17 -6.32
C ASN A 73 16.91 11.12 -7.85
N ALA A 74 17.33 12.21 -8.52
CA ALA A 74 17.27 12.30 -9.97
C ALA A 74 18.17 11.30 -10.70
N ALA A 75 19.37 11.01 -10.18
CA ALA A 75 20.27 10.02 -10.78
C ALA A 75 19.67 8.61 -10.77
N TYR A 76 18.96 8.24 -9.70
CA TYR A 76 18.26 6.97 -9.61
C TYR A 76 17.11 6.89 -10.63
N ALA A 77 16.36 7.98 -10.81
CA ALA A 77 15.31 8.07 -11.81
C ALA A 77 15.86 8.02 -13.24
N GLU A 78 17.08 8.56 -13.47
CA GLU A 78 17.75 8.50 -14.76
C GLU A 78 18.09 7.06 -15.18
N ARG A 79 18.60 6.22 -14.29
CA ARG A 79 18.82 4.79 -14.56
C ARG A 79 17.57 4.11 -15.10
N TYR A 80 16.41 4.43 -14.50
CA TYR A 80 15.12 3.92 -14.97
C TYR A 80 14.83 4.41 -16.39
N ARG A 81 14.98 5.70 -16.68
CA ARG A 81 14.70 6.30 -17.98
C ARG A 81 15.58 5.70 -19.07
N GLU A 82 16.87 5.56 -18.81
CA GLU A 82 17.83 4.96 -19.75
C GLU A 82 17.49 3.50 -20.07
N GLN A 83 17.08 2.72 -19.07
CA GLN A 83 16.69 1.33 -19.29
C GLN A 83 15.41 1.22 -20.14
N VAL A 84 14.40 2.04 -19.85
CA VAL A 84 13.16 2.07 -20.66
C VAL A 84 13.47 2.52 -22.09
N ALA A 85 14.31 3.54 -22.27
CA ALA A 85 14.72 4.02 -23.60
C ALA A 85 15.45 2.94 -24.42
N ARG A 86 16.32 2.14 -23.79
CA ARG A 86 16.98 1.00 -24.45
C ARG A 86 15.99 -0.04 -24.96
N VAL A 87 14.98 -0.35 -24.15
CA VAL A 87 13.91 -1.29 -24.56
C VAL A 87 13.06 -0.68 -25.67
N GLN A 88 12.71 0.59 -25.57
CA GLN A 88 11.92 1.29 -26.59
C GLN A 88 12.63 1.30 -27.94
N ALA A 89 13.94 1.47 -27.94
CA ALA A 89 14.73 1.43 -29.18
C ALA A 89 14.74 0.05 -29.87
N ALA A 90 14.50 -1.03 -29.11
CA ALA A 90 14.42 -2.40 -29.61
C ALA A 90 12.98 -2.88 -29.83
N ASP A 91 11.97 -2.14 -29.35
CA ASP A 91 10.56 -2.51 -29.45
C ASP A 91 9.98 -2.12 -30.80
N ASN A 92 9.77 -3.11 -31.65
CA ASN A 92 9.19 -2.92 -32.99
C ASN A 92 7.65 -3.01 -33.01
N SER A 93 7.00 -3.12 -31.83
CA SER A 93 5.55 -3.20 -31.77
C SER A 93 4.89 -1.84 -31.98
N ALA A 94 3.84 -1.77 -32.77
CA ALA A 94 3.15 -0.51 -33.11
C ALA A 94 2.52 0.17 -31.87
N ASP A 95 2.14 -0.60 -30.86
CA ASP A 95 1.50 -0.13 -29.63
C ASP A 95 2.50 0.06 -28.46
N GLN A 96 3.78 -0.22 -28.69
CA GLN A 96 4.85 -0.19 -27.69
C GLN A 96 4.52 -1.03 -26.43
N ALA A 97 3.89 -2.19 -26.63
CA ALA A 97 3.41 -3.02 -25.53
C ALA A 97 4.53 -3.49 -24.61
N LEU A 98 5.68 -3.91 -25.20
CA LEU A 98 6.86 -4.32 -24.45
C LEU A 98 7.43 -3.16 -23.64
N SER A 99 7.63 -2.00 -24.27
CA SER A 99 8.15 -0.80 -23.62
C SER A 99 7.27 -0.33 -22.47
N LYS A 100 5.94 -0.31 -22.67
CA LYS A 100 4.97 0.03 -21.61
C LYS A 100 4.99 -0.98 -20.47
N ALA A 101 5.11 -2.27 -20.77
CA ALA A 101 5.23 -3.31 -19.75
C ALA A 101 6.51 -3.13 -18.91
N VAL A 102 7.66 -2.94 -19.57
CA VAL A 102 8.94 -2.68 -18.88
C VAL A 102 8.85 -1.41 -18.06
N ALA A 103 8.32 -0.31 -18.59
CA ALA A 103 8.18 0.93 -17.84
C ALA A 103 7.35 0.76 -16.55
N ARG A 104 6.29 -0.06 -16.59
CA ARG A 104 5.45 -0.32 -15.43
C ARG A 104 6.10 -1.28 -14.42
N TYR A 105 6.69 -2.36 -14.88
CA TYR A 105 7.17 -3.42 -13.99
C TYR A 105 8.58 -3.17 -13.47
N TYR A 106 9.48 -2.62 -14.27
CA TYR A 106 10.81 -2.22 -13.80
C TYR A 106 10.73 -1.14 -12.73
N PHE A 107 9.80 -0.18 -12.87
CA PHE A 107 9.51 0.76 -11.79
C PHE A 107 9.17 0.07 -10.46
N LYS A 108 8.36 -1.00 -10.48
CA LYS A 108 7.96 -1.72 -9.27
C LYS A 108 9.16 -2.38 -8.58
N LEU A 109 10.13 -2.87 -9.35
CA LEU A 109 11.36 -3.40 -8.79
C LEU A 109 12.22 -2.31 -8.17
N LEU A 110 12.32 -1.15 -8.83
CA LEU A 110 13.12 -0.02 -8.35
C LEU A 110 12.49 0.67 -7.13
N ALA A 111 11.17 0.78 -7.07
CA ALA A 111 10.44 1.45 -5.99
C ALA A 111 10.05 0.47 -4.88
N TYR A 112 11.05 -0.13 -4.25
CA TYR A 112 10.83 -1.05 -3.14
C TYR A 112 10.22 -0.35 -1.91
N LYS A 113 9.27 -1.01 -1.26
CA LYS A 113 8.62 -0.49 -0.05
C LYS A 113 9.49 -0.77 1.17
N ASP A 114 10.44 0.10 1.44
CA ASP A 114 11.23 0.11 2.67
C ASP A 114 10.71 1.12 3.70
N GLU A 115 11.32 1.14 4.88
CA GLU A 115 10.94 2.01 5.98
C GLU A 115 11.11 3.50 5.64
N TYR A 116 12.10 3.86 4.81
CA TYR A 116 12.28 5.26 4.35
C TYR A 116 11.14 5.69 3.44
N GLU A 117 10.69 4.82 2.53
CA GLU A 117 9.57 5.13 1.64
C GLU A 117 8.24 5.16 2.39
N VAL A 118 8.01 4.23 3.31
CA VAL A 118 6.83 4.28 4.19
C VAL A 118 6.81 5.59 4.97
N ALA A 119 7.95 5.99 5.55
CA ALA A 119 8.07 7.24 6.27
C ALA A 119 7.80 8.46 5.39
N ARG A 120 8.32 8.48 4.15
CA ARG A 120 8.07 9.54 3.19
C ARG A 120 6.59 9.67 2.84
N LEU A 121 5.92 8.55 2.51
CA LEU A 121 4.51 8.53 2.13
C LEU A 121 3.57 9.03 3.24
N TYR A 122 3.93 8.80 4.50
CA TYR A 122 3.16 9.35 5.63
C TYR A 122 3.50 10.80 5.97
N SER A 123 4.65 11.32 5.53
CA SER A 123 5.15 12.64 5.94
C SER A 123 5.22 13.69 4.82
N ASP A 124 4.92 13.33 3.56
CA ASP A 124 4.95 14.25 2.41
C ASP A 124 3.73 15.19 2.31
N GLY A 125 2.80 15.09 3.25
CA GLY A 125 1.59 15.89 3.32
C GLY A 125 0.39 15.28 2.57
N SER A 126 0.58 14.41 1.59
CA SER A 126 -0.50 13.83 0.79
C SER A 126 -1.43 12.95 1.65
N PHE A 127 -0.86 12.21 2.59
CA PHE A 127 -1.62 11.37 3.51
C PHE A 127 -2.59 12.18 4.38
N ILE A 128 -2.11 13.28 4.96
CA ILE A 128 -2.94 14.16 5.81
C ILE A 128 -4.03 14.84 4.97
N GLN A 129 -3.70 15.34 3.78
CA GLN A 129 -4.69 15.93 2.88
C GLN A 129 -5.80 14.94 2.51
N GLN A 130 -5.47 13.66 2.27
CA GLN A 130 -6.47 12.63 1.99
C GLN A 130 -7.36 12.35 3.21
N LEU A 131 -6.79 12.33 4.42
CA LEU A 131 -7.57 12.16 5.65
C LEU A 131 -8.54 13.34 5.86
N GLU A 132 -8.07 14.56 5.72
CA GLU A 132 -8.90 15.77 5.87
C GLU A 132 -10.00 15.86 4.82
N ALA A 133 -9.77 15.31 3.62
CA ALA A 133 -10.79 15.24 2.56
C ALA A 133 -11.86 14.17 2.83
N GLN A 134 -11.52 13.10 3.59
CA GLN A 134 -12.44 11.97 3.83
C GLN A 134 -13.12 12.02 5.18
N PHE A 135 -12.52 12.66 6.18
CA PHE A 135 -13.00 12.70 7.55
C PHE A 135 -13.17 14.13 8.01
N SER A 136 -14.28 14.40 8.69
CA SER A 136 -14.59 15.69 9.33
C SER A 136 -14.66 15.52 10.85
N GLY A 137 -14.25 16.56 11.60
CA GLY A 137 -14.24 16.57 13.05
C GLY A 137 -12.91 16.07 13.65
N ASP A 138 -12.89 15.86 14.97
CA ASP A 138 -11.71 15.41 15.70
C ASP A 138 -11.48 13.91 15.45
N TYR A 139 -10.29 13.55 14.98
CA TYR A 139 -9.86 12.16 14.83
C TYR A 139 -8.52 11.92 15.50
N ARG A 140 -8.29 10.69 15.96
CA ARG A 140 -7.04 10.23 16.51
C ARG A 140 -6.36 9.26 15.57
N LEU A 141 -5.10 9.55 15.23
CA LEU A 141 -4.28 8.66 14.42
C LEU A 141 -3.53 7.65 15.28
N GLU A 142 -3.64 6.39 14.88
CA GLU A 142 -2.91 5.28 15.46
C GLU A 142 -2.25 4.48 14.34
N PHE A 143 -0.95 4.19 14.50
CA PHE A 143 -0.16 3.46 13.52
C PHE A 143 0.13 2.06 14.03
N HIS A 144 -0.26 1.04 13.27
CA HIS A 144 0.04 -0.35 13.57
C HIS A 144 1.23 -0.81 12.72
N LEU A 145 2.41 -0.81 13.30
CA LEU A 145 3.68 -1.06 12.61
C LEU A 145 4.35 -2.32 13.16
N ALA A 146 5.03 -3.04 12.28
CA ALA A 146 5.91 -4.15 12.62
C ALA A 146 7.33 -3.85 12.11
N PRO A 147 8.09 -2.97 12.78
CA PRO A 147 9.45 -2.66 12.34
C PRO A 147 10.29 -3.95 12.29
N SER A 148 10.99 -4.19 11.19
CA SER A 148 11.73 -5.43 10.92
C SER A 148 12.76 -5.76 12.01
N TRP A 149 13.38 -4.74 12.62
CA TRP A 149 14.38 -4.88 13.69
C TRP A 149 13.77 -5.03 15.10
N LEU A 150 12.47 -4.73 15.29
CA LEU A 150 11.81 -4.75 16.59
C LEU A 150 10.75 -5.86 16.73
N SER A 151 10.32 -6.45 15.62
CA SER A 151 9.22 -7.39 15.58
C SER A 151 9.72 -8.82 15.54
N LYS A 152 9.52 -9.55 16.64
CA LYS A 152 9.72 -11.02 16.63
C LYS A 152 8.49 -11.65 15.95
N PRO A 153 8.69 -12.67 15.09
CA PRO A 153 7.58 -13.44 14.54
C PRO A 153 6.73 -14.05 15.65
N ASP A 154 5.42 -14.02 15.49
CA ASP A 154 4.51 -14.75 16.38
C ASP A 154 4.74 -16.25 16.17
N ALA A 155 4.92 -16.99 17.26
CA ALA A 155 5.24 -18.42 17.22
C ALA A 155 4.11 -19.27 16.60
N SER A 156 2.89 -18.77 16.55
CA SER A 156 1.71 -19.48 16.03
C SER A 156 1.40 -19.16 14.57
N THR A 157 1.64 -17.93 14.13
CA THR A 157 1.28 -17.46 12.78
C THR A 157 2.49 -17.22 11.88
N GLY A 158 3.70 -17.13 12.44
CA GLY A 158 4.91 -16.74 11.70
C GLY A 158 4.94 -15.27 11.28
N GLU A 159 3.88 -14.50 11.53
CA GLU A 159 3.79 -13.10 11.14
C GLU A 159 4.43 -12.16 12.17
N PRO A 160 5.07 -11.06 11.72
CA PRO A 160 5.63 -10.07 12.64
C PRO A 160 4.55 -9.38 13.46
N ARG A 161 4.70 -9.38 14.78
CA ARG A 161 3.71 -8.80 15.70
C ARG A 161 3.67 -7.27 15.55
N LYS A 162 2.53 -6.74 15.12
CA LYS A 162 2.31 -5.30 15.00
C LYS A 162 2.24 -4.64 16.38
N ARG A 163 2.88 -3.49 16.51
CA ARG A 163 2.79 -2.63 17.70
C ARG A 163 2.04 -1.35 17.35
N GLN A 164 1.31 -0.83 18.32
CA GLN A 164 0.52 0.39 18.18
C GLN A 164 1.36 1.61 18.60
N PHE A 165 1.33 2.64 17.77
CA PHE A 165 2.02 3.90 17.97
C PHE A 165 1.04 5.06 17.79
N GLY A 166 1.17 6.13 18.56
CA GLY A 166 0.31 7.30 18.47
C GLY A 166 0.72 8.27 17.37
N ALA A 167 0.02 9.41 17.27
CA ALA A 167 0.21 10.45 16.27
C ALA A 167 1.62 11.06 16.21
N TRP A 168 2.42 10.98 17.30
CA TRP A 168 3.82 11.42 17.33
C TRP A 168 4.68 10.73 16.27
N MET A 169 4.25 9.56 15.77
CA MET A 169 4.94 8.81 14.72
C MET A 169 5.04 9.60 13.41
N LEU A 170 4.11 10.52 13.12
CA LEU A 170 4.22 11.40 11.94
C LEU A 170 5.50 12.25 11.98
N LYS A 171 5.88 12.75 13.15
CA LYS A 171 7.12 13.50 13.33
C LYS A 171 8.34 12.61 13.15
N ALA A 172 8.29 11.40 13.68
CA ALA A 172 9.35 10.41 13.52
C ALA A 172 9.52 10.00 12.05
N PHE A 173 8.43 9.81 11.31
CA PHE A 173 8.46 9.58 9.87
C PHE A 173 9.08 10.76 9.10
N GLY A 174 8.73 12.01 9.46
CA GLY A 174 9.33 13.19 8.84
C GLY A 174 10.86 13.27 9.02
N VAL A 175 11.37 12.74 10.13
CA VAL A 175 12.82 12.62 10.37
C VAL A 175 13.39 11.46 9.57
N LEU A 176 12.78 10.27 9.66
CA LEU A 176 13.27 9.05 8.99
C LEU A 176 13.30 9.20 7.46
N ALA A 177 12.30 9.85 6.86
CA ALA A 177 12.26 10.10 5.43
C ALA A 177 13.45 10.89 4.89
N LYS A 178 14.07 11.76 5.71
CA LYS A 178 15.28 12.52 5.34
C LYS A 178 16.51 11.63 5.19
N PHE A 179 16.52 10.46 5.82
CA PHE A 179 17.64 9.51 5.75
C PHE A 179 17.57 8.56 4.55
N LYS A 180 16.64 8.77 3.61
CA LYS A 180 16.55 7.98 2.38
C LYS A 180 17.85 7.93 1.55
N PHE A 181 18.74 8.89 1.72
CA PHE A 181 20.06 8.93 1.06
C PHE A 181 21.00 7.81 1.56
N LEU A 182 20.73 7.21 2.71
CA LEU A 182 21.50 6.07 3.24
C LEU A 182 21.18 4.75 2.50
N ARG A 183 20.06 4.72 1.76
CA ARG A 183 19.62 3.53 1.03
C ARG A 183 20.70 3.03 0.07
N GLY A 184 21.06 1.76 0.22
CA GLY A 184 22.11 1.12 -0.58
C GLY A 184 23.55 1.48 -0.17
N THR A 185 23.74 2.23 0.92
CA THR A 185 25.07 2.47 1.51
C THR A 185 25.37 1.48 2.65
N PRO A 186 26.62 1.37 3.12
CA PRO A 186 26.95 0.55 4.29
C PRO A 186 26.22 0.99 5.59
N LEU A 187 25.67 2.17 5.63
CA LEU A 187 24.90 2.72 6.76
C LEU A 187 23.38 2.52 6.60
N ASP A 188 22.93 1.80 5.59
CA ASP A 188 21.53 1.48 5.36
C ASP A 188 21.06 0.41 6.35
N LEU A 189 20.40 0.83 7.42
CA LEU A 189 19.92 -0.07 8.47
C LEU A 189 18.89 -1.09 7.99
N PHE A 190 18.21 -0.82 6.89
CA PHE A 190 17.13 -1.65 6.33
C PHE A 190 17.55 -2.47 5.10
N GLY A 191 18.77 -2.27 4.61
CA GLY A 191 19.32 -2.91 3.41
C GLY A 191 19.83 -4.34 3.60
N TYR A 192 19.94 -4.83 4.85
CA TYR A 192 20.65 -6.08 5.16
C TYR A 192 19.77 -7.33 5.20
N SER A 193 18.44 -7.21 5.08
CA SER A 193 17.56 -8.39 5.06
C SER A 193 17.83 -9.27 3.84
N ALA A 194 17.62 -10.58 3.98
CA ALA A 194 17.79 -11.53 2.87
C ALA A 194 16.85 -11.21 1.70
N GLU A 195 15.63 -10.79 1.99
CA GLU A 195 14.63 -10.36 1.02
C GLU A 195 15.12 -9.14 0.23
N ARG A 196 15.66 -8.12 0.92
CA ARG A 196 16.18 -6.92 0.26
C ARG A 196 17.37 -7.21 -0.64
N LYS A 197 18.25 -8.11 -0.22
CA LYS A 197 19.41 -8.54 -1.04
C LYS A 197 18.96 -9.26 -2.31
N LEU A 198 17.94 -10.13 -2.19
CA LEU A 198 17.37 -10.82 -3.34
C LEU A 198 16.73 -9.83 -4.33
N GLU A 199 15.99 -8.84 -3.85
CA GLU A 199 15.36 -7.84 -4.69
C GLU A 199 16.38 -6.95 -5.40
N LEU A 200 17.46 -6.56 -4.72
CA LEU A 200 18.55 -5.82 -5.35
C LEU A 200 19.21 -6.64 -6.46
N ALA A 201 19.44 -7.95 -6.24
CA ALA A 201 19.99 -8.84 -7.25
C ALA A 201 19.07 -9.04 -8.48
N LEU A 202 17.75 -8.82 -8.34
CA LEU A 202 16.81 -8.85 -9.47
C LEU A 202 16.84 -7.57 -10.34
N ILE A 203 17.45 -6.51 -9.83
CA ILE A 203 17.54 -5.21 -10.53
C ILE A 203 18.86 -5.09 -11.32
N GLU A 204 19.89 -5.85 -10.93
CA GLU A 204 21.21 -5.91 -11.60
C GLU A 204 21.17 -6.80 -12.84
#